data_4959438888dd796b65e2348680ffe636
#
_entry.id   4959438888dd796b65e2348680ffe636
#
_cell.length_a   1.000
_cell.length_b   1.000
_cell.length_c   1.000
_cell.angle_alpha   90.00
_cell.angle_beta   90.00
_cell.angle_gamma   90.00
#
_symmetry.space_group_name_H-M   'P 1'
#
loop_
_entity.id
_entity.type
_entity.pdbx_description
1 polymer ?
#
loop_
_entity_poly.entity_id
_entity_poly.type
_entity_poly.pdbx_seq_one_letter_code
_entity_poly.pdbx_strand_id
1 'polypeptide(L)'
;QIERGVPELPITRYERYLNEYGMTAMEARLLSDSFEKAELLDAAAKQVKPKAAANWILSDISKYLNDKGVSLRETKMTADKLVALVKLIEAGTISGNAGKKVLPSMFETDETVEAIVDRMGLKQVSDEGAILAIVQDVIAKNEKAVADFKAGKNVTGFLVGQCMKASKGQGNPQIINKLIASELAKL
;
A
#
# COMPACT_ATOMS: atom_id res chain seq x y z
N GLN A 1 -18.65 -2.87 38.34
CA GLN A 1 -19.71 -2.94 37.31
C GLN A 1 -19.01 -2.76 35.95
N ILE A 2 -18.93 -3.84 35.19
CA ILE A 2 -18.42 -3.80 33.80
C ILE A 2 -19.65 -3.43 32.97
N GLU A 3 -19.73 -2.19 32.53
CA GLU A 3 -20.63 -1.81 31.45
C GLU A 3 -20.20 -2.59 30.20
N ARG A 4 -20.87 -3.70 29.95
CA ARG A 4 -20.84 -4.34 28.64
C ARG A 4 -21.59 -3.40 27.72
N GLY A 5 -20.84 -2.54 27.03
CA GLY A 5 -21.41 -1.63 26.04
C GLY A 5 -22.27 -2.41 25.06
N VAL A 6 -23.49 -1.96 24.87
CA VAL A 6 -24.38 -2.50 23.83
C VAL A 6 -23.64 -2.37 22.50
N PRO A 7 -23.54 -3.44 21.70
CA PRO A 7 -22.88 -3.35 20.40
C PRO A 7 -23.54 -2.24 19.57
N GLU A 8 -22.71 -1.40 18.95
CA GLU A 8 -23.20 -0.34 18.07
C GLU A 8 -24.07 -0.94 16.96
N LEU A 9 -25.26 -0.36 16.77
CA LEU A 9 -26.17 -0.82 15.73
C LEU A 9 -25.59 -0.57 14.33
N PRO A 10 -25.84 -1.42 13.33
CA PRO A 10 -25.34 -1.24 11.97
C PRO A 10 -25.69 0.13 11.38
N ILE A 11 -26.86 0.65 11.66
CA ILE A 11 -27.28 1.97 11.17
C ILE A 11 -26.47 3.12 11.80
N THR A 12 -26.20 3.05 13.10
CA THR A 12 -25.38 4.07 13.79
C THR A 12 -23.94 4.03 13.28
N ARG A 13 -23.42 2.82 13.05
CA ARG A 13 -22.09 2.60 12.46
C ARG A 13 -22.02 3.14 11.03
N TYR A 14 -23.03 2.91 10.22
CA TYR A 14 -23.14 3.44 8.86
C TYR A 14 -23.04 4.97 8.86
N GLU A 15 -23.84 5.64 9.71
CA GLU A 15 -23.84 7.10 9.84
C GLU A 15 -22.47 7.62 10.29
N ARG A 16 -21.83 6.96 11.25
CA ARG A 16 -20.50 7.30 11.72
C ARG A 16 -19.44 7.17 10.59
N TYR A 17 -19.50 6.13 9.79
CA TYR A 17 -18.57 5.93 8.66
C TYR A 17 -18.73 7.01 7.60
N LEU A 18 -19.96 7.47 7.34
CA LEU A 18 -20.19 8.61 6.45
C LEU A 18 -19.62 9.91 7.00
N ASN A 19 -19.95 10.23 8.26
CA ASN A 19 -19.72 11.55 8.83
C ASN A 19 -18.31 11.73 9.39
N GLU A 20 -17.75 10.70 10.06
CA GLU A 20 -16.47 10.80 10.74
C GLU A 20 -15.31 10.23 9.88
N TYR A 21 -15.56 9.16 9.11
CA TYR A 21 -14.54 8.52 8.30
C TYR A 21 -14.52 9.01 6.85
N GLY A 22 -15.47 9.84 6.45
CA GLY A 22 -15.56 10.42 5.12
C GLY A 22 -15.73 9.38 4.01
N MET A 23 -16.44 8.29 4.31
CA MET A 23 -16.70 7.21 3.37
C MET A 23 -17.87 7.54 2.45
N THR A 24 -17.89 6.95 1.27
CA THR A 24 -19.07 6.96 0.42
C THR A 24 -20.17 6.09 1.01
N ALA A 25 -21.43 6.34 0.63
CA ALA A 25 -22.56 5.53 1.08
C ALA A 25 -22.39 4.03 0.80
N MET A 26 -21.79 3.69 -0.35
CA MET A 26 -21.52 2.30 -0.70
C MET A 26 -20.45 1.67 0.21
N GLU A 27 -19.34 2.35 0.43
CA GLU A 27 -18.26 1.88 1.31
C GLU A 27 -18.78 1.69 2.74
N ALA A 28 -19.47 2.69 3.28
CA ALA A 28 -20.05 2.66 4.62
C ALA A 28 -21.02 1.48 4.79
N ARG A 29 -21.87 1.23 3.79
CA ARG A 29 -22.82 0.12 3.81
C ARG A 29 -22.10 -1.24 3.80
N LEU A 30 -21.19 -1.45 2.86
CA LEU A 30 -20.44 -2.73 2.74
C LEU A 30 -19.66 -3.07 4.02
N LEU A 31 -19.17 -2.06 4.73
CA LEU A 31 -18.43 -2.25 5.98
C LEU A 31 -19.36 -2.43 7.18
N SER A 32 -20.46 -1.68 7.27
CA SER A 32 -21.42 -1.79 8.37
C SER A 32 -22.23 -3.09 8.35
N ASP A 33 -22.46 -3.65 7.18
CA ASP A 33 -23.19 -4.92 7.00
C ASP A 33 -22.37 -6.15 7.45
N SER A 34 -21.06 -6.04 7.61
CA SER A 34 -20.18 -7.12 8.08
C SER A 34 -19.57 -6.78 9.43
N PHE A 35 -20.01 -7.44 10.48
CA PHE A 35 -19.51 -7.20 11.84
C PHE A 35 -17.99 -7.39 11.93
N GLU A 36 -17.43 -8.44 11.31
CA GLU A 36 -15.99 -8.73 11.34
C GLU A 36 -15.16 -7.66 10.64
N LYS A 37 -15.62 -7.18 9.48
CA LYS A 37 -14.95 -6.12 8.73
C LYS A 37 -15.04 -4.78 9.46
N ALA A 38 -16.18 -4.52 10.10
CA ALA A 38 -16.37 -3.34 10.91
C ALA A 38 -15.45 -3.33 12.13
N GLU A 39 -15.36 -4.44 12.88
CA GLU A 39 -14.41 -4.55 14.00
C GLU A 39 -12.97 -4.32 13.56
N LEU A 40 -12.56 -4.94 12.44
CA LEU A 40 -11.22 -4.76 11.90
C LEU A 40 -10.94 -3.30 11.53
N LEU A 41 -11.89 -2.65 10.87
CA LEU A 41 -11.79 -1.24 10.51
C LEU A 41 -11.71 -0.34 11.74
N ASP A 42 -12.64 -0.49 12.69
CA ASP A 42 -12.71 0.36 13.88
C ASP A 42 -11.46 0.22 14.77
N ALA A 43 -10.89 -0.98 14.84
CA ALA A 43 -9.62 -1.19 15.53
C ALA A 43 -8.45 -0.53 14.80
N ALA A 44 -8.37 -0.66 13.47
CA ALA A 44 -7.30 -0.07 12.67
C ALA A 44 -7.40 1.46 12.60
N ALA A 45 -8.60 2.02 12.54
CA ALA A 45 -8.87 3.46 12.46
C ALA A 45 -8.37 4.27 13.67
N LYS A 46 -8.07 3.60 14.77
CA LYS A 46 -7.44 4.23 15.95
C LYS A 46 -5.98 4.62 15.71
N GLN A 47 -5.32 4.04 14.73
CA GLN A 47 -3.89 4.18 14.50
C GLN A 47 -3.51 4.63 13.08
N VAL A 48 -4.40 4.44 12.11
CA VAL A 48 -4.21 4.84 10.71
C VAL A 48 -5.46 5.55 10.19
N LYS A 49 -5.34 6.20 9.04
CA LYS A 49 -6.50 6.85 8.40
C LYS A 49 -7.57 5.82 8.09
N PRO A 50 -8.84 6.02 8.55
CA PRO A 50 -9.92 5.06 8.32
C PRO A 50 -10.09 4.68 6.86
N LYS A 51 -9.98 5.64 5.95
CA LYS A 51 -10.14 5.41 4.51
C LYS A 51 -9.03 4.54 3.92
N ALA A 52 -7.80 4.64 4.41
CA ALA A 52 -6.71 3.77 3.98
C ALA A 52 -6.96 2.31 4.40
N ALA A 53 -7.36 2.09 5.65
CA ALA A 53 -7.73 0.76 6.14
C ALA A 53 -8.95 0.20 5.39
N ALA A 54 -9.99 1.03 5.18
CA ALA A 54 -11.20 0.65 4.45
C ALA A 54 -10.91 0.20 3.02
N ASN A 55 -10.03 0.89 2.31
CA ASN A 55 -9.63 0.51 0.96
C ASN A 55 -9.06 -0.91 0.91
N TRP A 56 -8.17 -1.26 1.84
CA TRP A 56 -7.62 -2.62 1.94
C TRP A 56 -8.68 -3.66 2.27
N ILE A 57 -9.58 -3.35 3.21
CA ILE A 57 -10.64 -4.27 3.62
C ILE A 57 -11.62 -4.54 2.47
N LEU A 58 -12.05 -3.48 1.77
CA LEU A 58 -13.04 -3.59 0.68
C LEU A 58 -12.46 -4.18 -0.61
N SER A 59 -11.16 -4.01 -0.87
CA SER A 59 -10.51 -4.51 -2.07
C SER A 59 -9.84 -5.87 -1.84
N ASP A 60 -8.56 -5.83 -1.49
CA ASP A 60 -7.70 -7.02 -1.50
C ASP A 60 -8.05 -8.03 -0.40
N ILE A 61 -8.46 -7.55 0.81
CA ILE A 61 -8.88 -8.43 1.90
C ILE A 61 -10.19 -9.15 1.53
N SER A 62 -11.21 -8.40 1.10
CA SER A 62 -12.49 -9.01 0.71
C SER A 62 -12.33 -9.96 -0.47
N LYS A 63 -11.47 -9.63 -1.43
CA LYS A 63 -11.15 -10.50 -2.55
C LYS A 63 -10.55 -11.82 -2.07
N TYR A 64 -9.54 -11.76 -1.20
CA TYR A 64 -8.90 -12.96 -0.67
C TYR A 64 -9.90 -13.87 0.05
N LEU A 65 -10.74 -13.30 0.92
CA LEU A 65 -11.75 -14.06 1.67
C LEU A 65 -12.75 -14.74 0.71
N ASN A 66 -13.20 -14.01 -0.31
CA ASN A 66 -14.12 -14.55 -1.31
C ASN A 66 -13.48 -15.66 -2.15
N ASP A 67 -12.25 -15.46 -2.62
CA ASP A 67 -11.51 -16.42 -3.45
C ASP A 67 -11.23 -17.73 -2.69
N LYS A 68 -10.99 -17.64 -1.39
CA LYS A 68 -10.75 -18.80 -0.51
C LYS A 68 -12.03 -19.39 0.11
N GLY A 69 -13.14 -18.66 0.07
CA GLY A 69 -14.40 -19.09 0.70
C GLY A 69 -14.33 -19.16 2.23
N VAL A 70 -13.52 -18.29 2.86
CA VAL A 70 -13.33 -18.25 4.31
C VAL A 70 -13.79 -16.91 4.89
N SER A 71 -14.17 -16.91 6.17
CA SER A 71 -14.45 -15.71 6.93
C SER A 71 -13.15 -15.09 7.49
N LEU A 72 -13.22 -13.82 7.88
CA LEU A 72 -12.05 -13.13 8.47
C LEU A 72 -11.56 -13.82 9.75
N ARG A 73 -12.49 -14.35 10.56
CA ARG A 73 -12.18 -15.06 11.83
C ARG A 73 -11.45 -16.38 11.63
N GLU A 74 -11.59 -17.00 10.48
CA GLU A 74 -10.90 -18.24 10.13
C GLU A 74 -9.46 -18.00 9.67
N THR A 75 -9.05 -16.74 9.60
CA THR A 75 -7.71 -16.34 9.17
C THR A 75 -6.86 -15.81 10.33
N LYS A 76 -5.58 -15.63 10.08
CA LYS A 76 -4.63 -15.00 11.01
C LYS A 76 -4.56 -13.47 10.89
N MET A 77 -5.48 -12.86 10.12
CA MET A 77 -5.55 -11.40 9.98
C MET A 77 -5.95 -10.74 11.29
N THR A 78 -5.24 -9.68 11.65
CA THR A 78 -5.51 -8.84 12.82
C THR A 78 -5.48 -7.37 12.46
N ALA A 79 -6.07 -6.53 13.31
CA ALA A 79 -6.01 -5.09 13.15
C ALA A 79 -4.56 -4.57 13.19
N ASP A 80 -3.71 -5.13 14.05
CA ASP A 80 -2.31 -4.75 14.16
C ASP A 80 -1.54 -5.02 12.86
N LYS A 81 -1.80 -6.14 12.20
CA LYS A 81 -1.22 -6.46 10.89
C LYS A 81 -1.69 -5.47 9.82
N LEU A 82 -2.97 -5.13 9.78
CA LEU A 82 -3.50 -4.16 8.84
C LEU A 82 -2.89 -2.77 9.09
N VAL A 83 -2.79 -2.35 10.34
CA VAL A 83 -2.14 -1.09 10.74
C VAL A 83 -0.67 -1.06 10.32
N ALA A 84 0.08 -2.14 10.58
CA ALA A 84 1.48 -2.24 10.18
C ALA A 84 1.64 -2.16 8.65
N LEU A 85 0.79 -2.86 7.89
CA LEU A 85 0.79 -2.80 6.43
C LEU A 85 0.56 -1.37 5.91
N VAL A 86 -0.47 -0.69 6.41
CA VAL A 86 -0.79 0.68 6.00
C VAL A 86 0.35 1.63 6.35
N LYS A 87 0.91 1.54 7.56
CA LYS A 87 2.04 2.38 7.99
C LYS A 87 3.29 2.16 7.14
N LEU A 88 3.63 0.93 6.80
CA LEU A 88 4.79 0.62 5.95
C LEU A 88 4.62 1.20 4.53
N ILE A 89 3.41 1.20 4.00
CA ILE A 89 3.12 1.78 2.68
C ILE A 89 3.13 3.31 2.75
N GLU A 90 2.51 3.91 3.75
CA GLU A 90 2.51 5.37 3.94
C GLU A 90 3.92 5.94 4.18
N ALA A 91 4.76 5.20 4.87
CA ALA A 91 6.18 5.56 5.10
C ALA A 91 7.04 5.34 3.84
N GLY A 92 6.53 4.73 2.78
CA GLY A 92 7.31 4.40 1.58
C GLY A 92 8.31 3.25 1.79
N THR A 93 8.20 2.50 2.89
CA THR A 93 9.06 1.33 3.16
C THR A 93 8.76 0.20 2.19
N ILE A 94 7.50 0.02 1.81
CA ILE A 94 7.06 -0.90 0.76
C ILE A 94 6.08 -0.20 -0.18
N SER A 95 5.97 -0.72 -1.41
CA SER A 95 4.95 -0.25 -2.36
C SER A 95 3.60 -0.89 -2.09
N GLY A 96 2.51 -0.31 -2.62
CA GLY A 96 1.19 -0.92 -2.59
C GLY A 96 1.17 -2.32 -3.25
N ASN A 97 1.93 -2.50 -4.34
CA ASN A 97 2.07 -3.82 -4.99
C ASN A 97 2.81 -4.83 -4.10
N ALA A 98 3.83 -4.39 -3.35
CA ALA A 98 4.48 -5.23 -2.36
C ALA A 98 3.50 -5.62 -1.23
N GLY A 99 2.67 -4.68 -0.77
CA GLY A 99 1.61 -4.94 0.20
C GLY A 99 0.65 -6.05 -0.24
N LYS A 100 0.26 -6.06 -1.51
CA LYS A 100 -0.58 -7.13 -2.08
C LYS A 100 0.11 -8.50 -2.05
N LYS A 101 1.43 -8.55 -2.23
CA LYS A 101 2.21 -9.80 -2.14
C LYS A 101 2.36 -10.31 -0.71
N VAL A 102 2.41 -9.41 0.26
CA VAL A 102 2.49 -9.73 1.70
C VAL A 102 1.16 -10.28 2.23
N LEU A 103 0.05 -9.82 1.68
CA LEU A 103 -1.29 -10.08 2.19
C LEU A 103 -1.61 -11.57 2.41
N PRO A 104 -1.36 -12.51 1.49
CA PRO A 104 -1.62 -13.94 1.72
C PRO A 104 -0.92 -14.47 2.98
N SER A 105 0.35 -14.12 3.19
CA SER A 105 1.09 -14.53 4.39
C SER A 105 0.49 -13.93 5.67
N MET A 106 -0.07 -12.72 5.61
CA MET A 106 -0.77 -12.12 6.76
C MET A 106 -2.02 -12.90 7.18
N PHE A 107 -2.69 -13.56 6.24
CA PHE A 107 -3.85 -14.40 6.52
C PHE A 107 -3.48 -15.80 7.03
N GLU A 108 -2.33 -16.32 6.59
CA GLU A 108 -1.96 -17.73 6.77
C GLU A 108 -1.00 -17.95 7.95
N THR A 109 -0.23 -16.91 8.35
CA THR A 109 0.80 -17.03 9.39
C THR A 109 0.58 -16.06 10.54
N ASP A 110 1.19 -16.35 11.69
CA ASP A 110 1.23 -15.45 12.84
C ASP A 110 2.42 -14.47 12.79
N GLU A 111 3.20 -14.46 11.69
CA GLU A 111 4.32 -13.54 11.49
C GLU A 111 3.85 -12.08 11.49
N THR A 112 4.70 -11.18 11.97
CA THR A 112 4.48 -9.74 11.80
C THR A 112 4.65 -9.33 10.34
N VAL A 113 4.03 -8.23 9.95
CA VAL A 113 4.13 -7.73 8.56
C VAL A 113 5.57 -7.40 8.21
N GLU A 114 6.32 -6.83 9.16
CA GLU A 114 7.74 -6.50 9.00
C GLU A 114 8.58 -7.75 8.72
N ALA A 115 8.34 -8.83 9.47
CA ALA A 115 9.04 -10.11 9.28
C ALA A 115 8.73 -10.72 7.89
N ILE A 116 7.47 -10.66 7.45
CA ILE A 116 7.07 -11.10 6.11
C ILE A 116 7.76 -10.26 5.03
N VAL A 117 7.77 -8.94 5.18
CA VAL A 117 8.42 -8.00 4.25
C VAL A 117 9.91 -8.28 4.15
N ASP A 118 10.58 -8.50 5.28
CA ASP A 118 12.02 -8.83 5.32
C ASP A 118 12.32 -10.17 4.66
N ARG A 119 11.55 -11.19 5.00
CA ARG A 119 11.68 -12.54 4.42
C ARG A 119 11.48 -12.55 2.90
N MET A 120 10.55 -11.74 2.41
CA MET A 120 10.23 -11.64 0.98
C MET A 120 11.12 -10.63 0.23
N GLY A 121 11.98 -9.88 0.93
CA GLY A 121 12.85 -8.87 0.33
C GLY A 121 12.10 -7.73 -0.35
N LEU A 122 10.97 -7.28 0.21
CA LEU A 122 10.06 -6.31 -0.41
C LEU A 122 10.30 -4.87 0.05
N LYS A 123 11.28 -4.61 0.91
CA LYS A 123 11.62 -3.23 1.30
C LYS A 123 12.06 -2.43 0.08
N GLN A 124 11.50 -1.23 -0.05
CA GLN A 124 11.92 -0.30 -1.09
C GLN A 124 13.32 0.26 -0.77
N VAL A 125 14.14 0.36 -1.81
CA VAL A 125 15.38 1.13 -1.73
C VAL A 125 15.02 2.60 -1.83
N SER A 126 15.14 3.32 -0.71
CA SER A 126 14.89 4.76 -0.62
C SER A 126 16.17 5.57 -0.41
N ASP A 127 17.33 4.94 -0.43
CA ASP A 127 18.62 5.61 -0.41
C ASP A 127 18.83 6.37 -1.74
N GLU A 128 18.81 7.70 -1.65
CA GLU A 128 18.96 8.58 -2.81
C GLU A 128 20.30 8.32 -3.55
N GLY A 129 21.36 7.98 -2.83
CA GLY A 129 22.66 7.67 -3.44
C GLY A 129 22.62 6.39 -4.28
N ALA A 130 22.02 5.33 -3.74
CA ALA A 130 21.87 4.07 -4.47
C ALA A 130 20.95 4.23 -5.69
N ILE A 131 19.86 4.95 -5.54
CA ILE A 131 18.93 5.23 -6.65
C ILE A 131 19.58 6.13 -7.69
N LEU A 132 20.34 7.14 -7.28
CA LEU A 132 21.07 8.03 -8.21
C LEU A 132 22.03 7.25 -9.10
N ALA A 133 22.77 6.29 -8.54
CA ALA A 133 23.65 5.42 -9.31
C ALA A 133 22.89 4.63 -10.38
N ILE A 134 21.71 4.10 -10.03
CA ILE A 134 20.84 3.40 -10.97
C ILE A 134 20.34 4.35 -12.07
N VAL A 135 19.90 5.55 -11.70
CA VAL A 135 19.40 6.56 -12.65
C VAL A 135 20.49 6.95 -13.64
N GLN A 136 21.70 7.22 -13.16
CA GLN A 136 22.84 7.59 -14.00
C GLN A 136 23.23 6.46 -14.96
N ASP A 137 23.28 5.22 -14.50
CA ASP A 137 23.57 4.04 -15.34
C ASP A 137 22.49 3.85 -16.42
N VAL A 138 21.20 4.01 -16.04
CA VAL A 138 20.08 3.92 -16.99
C VAL A 138 20.16 5.03 -18.04
N ILE A 139 20.43 6.27 -17.64
CA ILE A 139 20.55 7.39 -18.59
C ILE A 139 21.74 7.15 -19.55
N ALA A 140 22.87 6.72 -19.03
CA ALA A 140 24.06 6.42 -19.85
C ALA A 140 23.81 5.29 -20.86
N LYS A 141 23.02 4.29 -20.50
CA LYS A 141 22.67 3.16 -21.40
C LYS A 141 21.56 3.48 -22.40
N ASN A 142 20.88 4.60 -22.28
CA ASN A 142 19.74 4.98 -23.11
C ASN A 142 19.95 6.32 -23.84
N GLU A 143 21.07 6.44 -24.56
CA GLU A 143 21.44 7.66 -25.31
C GLU A 143 20.34 8.17 -26.24
N LYS A 144 19.57 7.26 -26.87
CA LYS A 144 18.44 7.61 -27.73
C LYS A 144 17.34 8.32 -26.93
N ALA A 145 17.05 7.87 -25.72
CA ALA A 145 16.06 8.54 -24.88
C ALA A 145 16.55 9.94 -24.45
N VAL A 146 17.83 10.10 -24.20
CA VAL A 146 18.45 11.42 -23.93
C VAL A 146 18.33 12.34 -25.14
N ALA A 147 18.61 11.84 -26.34
CA ALA A 147 18.45 12.61 -27.59
C ALA A 147 16.99 13.00 -27.81
N ASP A 148 16.04 12.12 -27.57
CA ASP A 148 14.61 12.39 -27.67
C ASP A 148 14.15 13.45 -26.65
N PHE A 149 14.71 13.42 -25.42
CA PHE A 149 14.45 14.45 -24.41
C PHE A 149 14.94 15.83 -24.87
N LYS A 150 16.16 15.92 -25.40
CA LYS A 150 16.71 17.16 -25.98
C LYS A 150 15.91 17.67 -27.17
N ALA A 151 15.23 16.79 -27.88
CA ALA A 151 14.29 17.11 -28.95
C ALA A 151 12.88 17.51 -28.44
N GLY A 152 12.69 17.65 -27.11
CA GLY A 152 11.42 18.06 -26.48
C GLY A 152 10.40 16.94 -26.29
N LYS A 153 10.78 15.69 -26.46
CA LYS A 153 9.89 14.55 -26.21
C LYS A 153 9.87 14.16 -24.73
N ASN A 154 8.70 13.74 -24.26
CA ASN A 154 8.59 13.21 -22.90
C ASN A 154 9.08 11.76 -22.82
N VAL A 155 10.25 11.57 -22.23
CA VAL A 155 10.88 10.26 -22.03
C VAL A 155 10.89 9.80 -20.56
N THR A 156 10.37 10.63 -19.65
CA THR A 156 10.44 10.39 -18.20
C THR A 156 9.82 9.05 -17.83
N GLY A 157 8.62 8.75 -18.35
CA GLY A 157 7.94 7.48 -18.07
C GLY A 157 8.73 6.26 -18.52
N PHE A 158 9.38 6.32 -19.67
CA PHE A 158 10.26 5.27 -20.17
C PHE A 158 11.48 5.06 -19.23
N LEU A 159 12.16 6.14 -18.86
CA LEU A 159 13.35 6.07 -18.01
C LEU A 159 12.99 5.58 -16.60
N VAL A 160 11.85 6.00 -16.04
CA VAL A 160 11.33 5.47 -14.78
C VAL A 160 11.12 3.96 -14.86
N GLY A 161 10.50 3.48 -15.93
CA GLY A 161 10.31 2.05 -16.17
C GLY A 161 11.64 1.27 -16.21
N GLN A 162 12.67 1.82 -16.88
CA GLN A 162 13.99 1.22 -16.91
C GLN A 162 14.67 1.21 -15.53
N CYS A 163 14.57 2.29 -14.77
CA CYS A 163 15.09 2.34 -13.40
C CYS A 163 14.36 1.36 -12.47
N MET A 164 13.05 1.23 -12.59
CA MET A 164 12.29 0.24 -11.84
C MET A 164 12.72 -1.19 -12.19
N LYS A 165 12.98 -1.47 -13.45
CA LYS A 165 13.50 -2.77 -13.89
C LYS A 165 14.91 -3.02 -13.35
N ALA A 166 15.80 -2.04 -13.43
CA ALA A 166 17.16 -2.14 -12.91
C ALA A 166 17.21 -2.32 -11.38
N SER A 167 16.30 -1.70 -10.64
CA SER A 167 16.13 -1.87 -9.19
C SER A 167 15.31 -3.11 -8.81
N LYS A 168 14.98 -4.00 -9.76
CA LYS A 168 14.13 -5.18 -9.55
C LYS A 168 12.76 -4.86 -8.90
N GLY A 169 12.23 -3.68 -9.19
CA GLY A 169 10.97 -3.19 -8.64
C GLY A 169 11.04 -2.65 -7.20
N GLN A 170 12.24 -2.56 -6.62
CA GLN A 170 12.44 -2.10 -5.23
C GLN A 170 12.74 -0.60 -5.12
N GLY A 171 13.07 0.09 -6.22
CA GLY A 171 13.31 1.53 -6.21
C GLY A 171 12.05 2.32 -5.86
N ASN A 172 12.18 3.35 -5.01
CA ASN A 172 11.07 4.25 -4.71
C ASN A 172 10.74 5.10 -5.95
N PRO A 173 9.54 4.96 -6.55
CA PRO A 173 9.19 5.65 -7.80
C PRO A 173 9.23 7.17 -7.69
N GLN A 174 8.91 7.73 -6.52
CA GLN A 174 8.93 9.18 -6.31
C GLN A 174 10.36 9.73 -6.34
N ILE A 175 11.30 9.02 -5.69
CA ILE A 175 12.72 9.37 -5.67
C ILE A 175 13.30 9.19 -7.07
N ILE A 176 12.98 8.10 -7.77
CA ILE A 176 13.40 7.85 -9.15
C ILE A 176 12.94 9.00 -10.06
N ASN A 177 11.68 9.40 -10.01
CA ASN A 177 11.15 10.51 -10.80
C ASN A 177 11.90 11.82 -10.54
N LYS A 178 12.10 12.16 -9.26
CA LYS A 178 12.83 13.36 -8.83
C LYS A 178 14.26 13.37 -9.37
N LEU A 179 14.97 12.25 -9.23
CA LEU A 179 16.36 12.14 -9.67
C LEU A 179 16.50 12.13 -11.19
N ILE A 180 15.60 11.45 -11.92
CA ILE A 180 15.58 11.51 -13.40
C ILE A 180 15.39 12.95 -13.87
N ALA A 181 14.42 13.68 -13.32
CA ALA A 181 14.19 15.09 -13.68
C ALA A 181 15.43 15.95 -13.39
N SER A 182 16.08 15.74 -12.25
CA SER A 182 17.30 16.46 -11.89
C SER A 182 18.49 16.13 -12.80
N GLU A 183 18.68 14.89 -13.17
CA GLU A 183 19.80 14.47 -14.05
C GLU A 183 19.57 14.91 -15.50
N LEU A 184 18.34 14.82 -16.01
CA LEU A 184 18.02 15.31 -17.34
C LEU A 184 18.16 16.83 -17.45
N ALA A 185 17.89 17.58 -16.38
CA ALA A 185 18.05 19.04 -16.37
C ALA A 185 19.54 19.48 -16.40
N LYS A 186 20.49 18.58 -16.16
CA LYS A 186 21.94 18.83 -16.24
C LYS A 186 22.52 18.58 -17.62
N LEU A 187 21.76 17.98 -18.53
CA LEU A 187 22.17 17.60 -19.89
C LEU A 187 21.79 18.67 -20.93
#